data_c1ee28684de861c90d90ff8fca2f3fe6
#
_entry.id   c1ee28684de861c90d90ff8fca2f3fe6
#
_cell.length_a   1.000
_cell.length_b   1.000
_cell.length_c   1.000
_cell.angle_alpha   90.00
_cell.angle_beta   90.00
_cell.angle_gamma   90.00
#
_symmetry.space_group_name_H-M   'P 1'
#
loop_
_entity.id
_entity.type
_entity.pdbx_description
1 polymer ?
#
loop_
_entity_poly.entity_id
_entity_poly.type
_entity_poly.pdbx_seq_one_letter_code
_entity_poly.pdbx_strand_id
1 'polypeptide(L)'
;MVPFSMIFLGEFSIAIYTYFCIVEASTRFNEAGFLASVYKPYDTGGRPDSEFFDVSGIVDHNIPDDLLRSRRSLLERLSAIGRPVQQTDQVRKAAFFRKQGFDLMLGDARNCFDLGTEADSLRKAYGMNQFGQSCLAARRLVQQGVLAVMVRFRGWDTHKEHFARMDERLDELDAGVSSLILDLESKGLLESTIVVVGGEFGRTPLISFAPPWNGGRGHYGAAFSYIVAGGGFKGGCVVGATDARGENVIERKIYPADLWASVYSLMGIDPHGTVEHPVLGEIPILPSYGVEGQSNGMLTEIMK
;
A
#
# COMPACT_ATOMS: atom_id res chain seq x y z
N MET A 1 -7.87 -0.14 22.33
CA MET A 1 -7.52 -0.99 21.17
C MET A 1 -6.60 -0.15 20.31
N VAL A 2 -5.33 -0.53 20.15
CA VAL A 2 -4.40 0.21 19.27
C VAL A 2 -4.83 -0.10 17.85
N PRO A 3 -5.10 0.89 16.97
CA PRO A 3 -5.44 0.61 15.59
C PRO A 3 -4.27 -0.09 14.90
N PHE A 4 -4.54 -1.20 14.24
CA PHE A 4 -3.54 -1.86 13.42
C PHE A 4 -3.31 -1.07 12.14
N SER A 5 -2.04 -0.94 11.76
CA SER A 5 -1.64 -0.42 10.45
C SER A 5 -1.32 -1.56 9.50
N MET A 6 -1.45 -1.31 8.21
CA MET A 6 -1.12 -2.29 7.17
C MET A 6 -0.21 -1.66 6.12
N ILE A 7 0.84 -2.38 5.75
CA ILE A 7 1.69 -2.05 4.61
C ILE A 7 1.51 -3.15 3.57
N PHE A 8 1.06 -2.78 2.39
CA PHE A 8 0.94 -3.69 1.25
C PHE A 8 2.00 -3.35 0.21
N LEU A 9 2.78 -4.36 -0.18
CA LEU A 9 3.82 -4.25 -1.19
C LEU A 9 3.43 -5.12 -2.38
N GLY A 10 3.09 -4.51 -3.50
CA GLY A 10 2.65 -5.27 -4.66
C GLY A 10 2.29 -4.42 -5.87
N GLU A 11 1.88 -5.06 -6.94
CA GLU A 11 1.57 -4.41 -8.22
C GLU A 11 0.11 -3.95 -8.32
N PHE A 12 -0.82 -4.52 -7.54
CA PHE A 12 -2.27 -4.26 -7.61
C PHE A 12 -2.85 -3.66 -6.33
N SER A 13 -3.84 -2.78 -6.53
CA SER A 13 -4.56 -2.07 -5.49
C SER A 13 -5.80 -2.82 -5.04
N ILE A 14 -5.90 -3.12 -3.75
CA ILE A 14 -7.17 -3.48 -3.10
C ILE A 14 -7.55 -2.29 -2.22
N ALA A 15 -8.75 -1.76 -2.41
CA ALA A 15 -9.21 -0.57 -1.71
C ALA A 15 -9.51 -0.89 -0.24
N ILE A 16 -8.74 -0.31 0.66
CA ILE A 16 -9.04 -0.26 2.09
C ILE A 16 -8.95 1.22 2.53
N TYR A 17 -9.85 1.61 3.39
CA TYR A 17 -10.10 2.98 3.86
C TYR A 17 -8.84 3.72 4.29
N THR A 18 -8.69 4.95 3.81
CA THR A 18 -7.64 5.92 4.16
C THR A 18 -6.22 5.38 4.06
N TYR A 19 -5.69 5.22 2.85
CA TYR A 19 -4.32 4.81 2.69
C TYR A 19 -3.54 5.71 1.72
N PHE A 20 -2.24 5.76 1.94
CA PHE A 20 -1.30 6.40 1.04
C PHE A 20 -0.81 5.39 0.01
N CYS A 21 -0.82 5.76 -1.25
CA CYS A 21 -0.17 5.01 -2.31
C CYS A 21 1.16 5.69 -2.66
N ILE A 22 2.26 5.03 -2.36
CA ILE A 22 3.59 5.54 -2.70
C ILE A 22 3.96 4.97 -4.06
N VAL A 23 4.30 5.86 -4.97
CA VAL A 23 4.69 5.63 -6.37
C VAL A 23 3.51 5.61 -7.36
N GLU A 24 3.75 6.23 -8.47
CA GLU A 24 2.93 6.47 -9.65
C GLU A 24 1.61 5.71 -9.78
N ALA A 25 0.51 6.43 -9.59
CA ALA A 25 -0.82 5.88 -9.70
C ALA A 25 -1.14 5.40 -11.13
N SER A 26 -1.66 4.20 -11.22
CA SER A 26 -2.53 3.88 -12.32
C SER A 26 -3.89 4.50 -12.02
N THR A 27 -4.33 5.45 -12.80
CA THR A 27 -5.59 6.20 -12.62
C THR A 27 -6.85 5.34 -12.50
N ARG A 28 -6.77 4.05 -12.80
CA ARG A 28 -7.92 3.13 -12.82
C ARG A 28 -8.21 2.45 -11.46
N PHE A 29 -7.26 2.40 -10.53
CA PHE A 29 -7.41 1.64 -9.28
C PHE A 29 -7.28 2.49 -8.02
N ASN A 30 -7.09 3.81 -8.15
CA ASN A 30 -6.94 4.73 -7.02
C ASN A 30 -8.21 5.56 -6.82
N GLU A 31 -9.37 4.97 -7.03
CA GLU A 31 -10.65 5.62 -6.79
C GLU A 31 -11.36 4.98 -5.59
N ALA A 32 -12.22 5.75 -4.94
CA ALA A 32 -13.01 5.25 -3.83
C ALA A 32 -14.15 4.30 -4.26
N GLY A 33 -14.31 4.08 -5.57
CA GLY A 33 -15.41 3.29 -6.11
C GLY A 33 -16.77 3.92 -5.78
N PHE A 34 -17.64 3.15 -5.15
CA PHE A 34 -18.96 3.62 -4.69
C PHE A 34 -18.90 4.37 -3.35
N LEU A 35 -17.77 4.35 -2.67
CA LEU A 35 -17.57 5.07 -1.43
C LEU A 35 -17.41 6.57 -1.68
N ALA A 36 -17.62 7.40 -0.65
CA ALA A 36 -17.39 8.82 -0.77
C ALA A 36 -15.91 9.14 -1.06
N SER A 37 -15.66 10.23 -1.80
CA SER A 37 -14.31 10.65 -2.22
C SER A 37 -13.33 10.85 -1.06
N VAL A 38 -13.80 11.02 0.17
CA VAL A 38 -12.98 11.09 1.38
C VAL A 38 -12.23 9.78 1.64
N TYR A 39 -12.69 8.68 1.08
CA TYR A 39 -12.06 7.35 1.17
C TYR A 39 -11.14 7.03 -0.02
N LYS A 40 -10.97 7.99 -0.93
CA LYS A 40 -10.00 7.83 -2.02
C LYS A 40 -8.59 7.76 -1.45
N PRO A 41 -7.78 6.79 -1.91
CA PRO A 41 -6.37 6.75 -1.56
C PRO A 41 -5.66 8.03 -1.95
N TYR A 42 -4.75 8.49 -1.09
CA TYR A 42 -3.87 9.58 -1.42
C TYR A 42 -2.64 9.05 -2.16
N ASP A 43 -2.45 9.51 -3.39
CA ASP A 43 -1.29 9.17 -4.20
C ASP A 43 -0.19 10.21 -3.97
N THR A 44 0.95 9.77 -3.48
CA THR A 44 2.07 10.68 -3.22
C THR A 44 2.71 11.19 -4.50
N GLY A 45 2.67 10.39 -5.58
CA GLY A 45 3.51 10.67 -6.75
C GLY A 45 4.99 10.71 -6.37
N GLY A 46 5.79 11.36 -7.21
CA GLY A 46 7.19 11.65 -6.95
C GLY A 46 8.12 10.43 -6.96
N ARG A 47 9.37 10.67 -6.59
CA ARG A 47 10.44 9.67 -6.52
C ARG A 47 11.13 9.74 -5.15
N PRO A 48 10.84 8.81 -4.23
CA PRO A 48 11.44 8.78 -2.89
C PRO A 48 12.98 8.63 -2.90
N ASP A 49 13.53 8.09 -3.98
CA ASP A 49 14.97 7.94 -4.18
C ASP A 49 15.69 9.19 -4.72
N SER A 50 14.94 10.22 -5.09
CA SER A 50 15.52 11.51 -5.54
C SER A 50 16.00 12.35 -4.35
N GLU A 51 16.87 13.33 -4.64
CA GLU A 51 17.36 14.30 -3.66
C GLU A 51 16.19 15.10 -3.04
N PHE A 52 15.19 15.42 -3.87
CA PHE A 52 13.98 16.10 -3.45
C PHE A 52 12.78 15.19 -3.74
N PHE A 53 12.17 14.70 -2.69
CA PHE A 53 10.94 13.90 -2.80
C PHE A 53 9.73 14.84 -2.71
N ASP A 54 9.29 15.34 -3.86
CA ASP A 54 8.05 16.10 -3.94
C ASP A 54 6.83 15.17 -3.82
N VAL A 55 5.89 15.60 -2.98
CA VAL A 55 4.63 14.89 -2.75
C VAL A 55 3.49 15.83 -3.14
N SER A 56 2.77 15.49 -4.18
CA SER A 56 1.74 16.34 -4.78
C SER A 56 0.78 16.91 -3.72
N GLY A 57 0.70 18.25 -3.62
CA GLY A 57 -0.18 18.92 -2.69
C GLY A 57 0.24 18.86 -1.21
N ILE A 58 1.38 18.27 -0.87
CA ILE A 58 1.92 18.24 0.51
C ILE A 58 3.31 18.86 0.56
N VAL A 59 4.24 18.36 -0.27
CA VAL A 59 5.63 18.82 -0.33
C VAL A 59 5.94 19.25 -1.74
N ASP A 60 6.34 20.52 -1.90
CA ASP A 60 6.85 21.06 -3.15
C ASP A 60 8.08 21.93 -2.81
N HIS A 61 9.25 21.42 -3.16
CA HIS A 61 10.53 22.09 -2.87
C HIS A 61 10.70 23.40 -3.65
N ASN A 62 9.89 23.65 -4.68
CA ASN A 62 9.89 24.89 -5.43
C ASN A 62 9.05 26.01 -4.77
N ILE A 63 8.26 25.67 -3.73
CA ILE A 63 7.42 26.62 -3.02
C ILE A 63 7.94 26.82 -1.59
N PRO A 64 8.58 27.96 -1.27
CA PRO A 64 9.06 28.24 0.06
C PRO A 64 7.94 28.30 1.11
N ASP A 65 8.22 27.88 2.33
CA ASP A 65 7.25 27.85 3.44
C ASP A 65 6.69 29.23 3.79
N ASP A 66 7.50 30.29 3.69
CA ASP A 66 7.07 31.67 3.91
C ASP A 66 6.00 32.12 2.90
N LEU A 67 6.12 31.69 1.65
CA LEU A 67 5.12 31.94 0.63
C LEU A 67 3.81 31.16 0.93
N LEU A 68 3.89 29.91 1.37
CA LEU A 68 2.71 29.14 1.79
C LEU A 68 2.01 29.79 2.99
N ARG A 69 2.77 30.22 4.00
CA ARG A 69 2.22 30.94 5.18
C ARG A 69 1.57 32.25 4.78
N SER A 70 2.20 33.01 3.87
CA SER A 70 1.65 34.23 3.33
C SER A 70 0.34 34.02 2.57
N ARG A 71 0.28 32.97 1.73
CA ARG A 71 -0.94 32.57 1.01
C ARG A 71 -2.06 32.16 1.97
N ARG A 72 -1.76 31.40 3.02
CA ARG A 72 -2.72 31.04 4.07
C ARG A 72 -3.28 32.29 4.75
N SER A 73 -2.40 33.19 5.22
CA SER A 73 -2.80 34.42 5.89
C SER A 73 -3.67 35.32 5.00
N LEU A 74 -3.28 35.48 3.72
CA LEU A 74 -4.07 36.26 2.76
C LEU A 74 -5.47 35.64 2.58
N LEU A 75 -5.57 34.34 2.45
CA LEU A 75 -6.84 33.62 2.27
C LEU A 75 -7.74 33.77 3.51
N GLU A 76 -7.17 33.70 4.72
CA GLU A 76 -7.90 33.91 5.98
C GLU A 76 -8.44 35.36 6.05
N ARG A 77 -7.64 36.35 5.69
CA ARG A 77 -8.05 37.76 5.63
C ARG A 77 -9.15 37.98 4.60
N LEU A 78 -9.03 37.46 3.39
CA LEU A 78 -10.06 37.57 2.35
C LEU A 78 -11.37 36.90 2.80
N SER A 79 -11.28 35.74 3.47
CA SER A 79 -12.45 35.05 4.00
C SER A 79 -13.15 35.85 5.11
N ALA A 80 -12.41 36.64 5.88
CA ALA A 80 -12.97 37.50 6.92
C ALA A 80 -13.65 38.80 6.36
N ILE A 81 -13.19 39.27 5.21
CA ILE A 81 -13.73 40.49 4.54
C ILE A 81 -14.97 40.13 3.70
N GLY A 82 -15.07 38.86 3.24
CA GLY A 82 -16.18 38.40 2.41
C GLY A 82 -17.52 38.54 3.11
N ARG A 83 -18.56 38.98 2.37
CA ARG A 83 -19.95 38.95 2.87
C ARG A 83 -20.28 37.55 3.42
N PRO A 84 -21.14 37.44 4.43
CA PRO A 84 -21.56 36.14 4.94
C PRO A 84 -22.16 35.31 3.77
N VAL A 85 -21.32 34.52 3.13
CA VAL A 85 -21.76 33.49 2.18
C VAL A 85 -22.63 32.57 3.00
N GLN A 86 -23.86 32.32 2.52
CA GLN A 86 -24.71 31.30 3.15
C GLN A 86 -23.85 30.09 3.47
N GLN A 87 -23.78 29.74 4.76
CA GLN A 87 -22.97 28.64 5.23
C GLN A 87 -23.65 27.31 4.86
N THR A 88 -23.63 26.99 3.58
CA THR A 88 -24.07 25.68 3.10
C THR A 88 -23.10 24.60 3.57
N ASP A 89 -23.56 23.38 3.67
CA ASP A 89 -22.71 22.24 4.02
C ASP A 89 -21.50 22.11 3.08
N GLN A 90 -21.66 22.44 1.82
CA GLN A 90 -20.58 22.44 0.84
C GLN A 90 -19.49 23.47 1.18
N VAL A 91 -19.87 24.68 1.59
CA VAL A 91 -18.91 25.73 1.99
C VAL A 91 -18.16 25.32 3.27
N ARG A 92 -18.87 24.74 4.24
CA ARG A 92 -18.25 24.22 5.47
C ARG A 92 -17.25 23.10 5.17
N LYS A 93 -17.64 22.16 4.33
CA LYS A 93 -16.74 21.06 3.88
C LYS A 93 -15.51 21.58 3.15
N ALA A 94 -15.69 22.53 2.22
CA ALA A 94 -14.57 23.15 1.50
C ALA A 94 -13.60 23.90 2.44
N ALA A 95 -14.13 24.63 3.43
CA ALA A 95 -13.31 25.30 4.42
C ALA A 95 -12.54 24.31 5.31
N PHE A 96 -13.18 23.22 5.71
CA PHE A 96 -12.56 22.14 6.50
C PHE A 96 -11.41 21.48 5.73
N PHE A 97 -11.63 21.02 4.49
CA PHE A 97 -10.59 20.40 3.68
C PHE A 97 -9.43 21.35 3.37
N ARG A 98 -9.73 22.62 3.12
CA ARG A 98 -8.70 23.65 2.91
C ARG A 98 -7.82 23.85 4.15
N LYS A 99 -8.45 23.91 5.35
CA LYS A 99 -7.69 23.99 6.60
C LYS A 99 -6.79 22.77 6.77
N GLN A 100 -7.34 21.57 6.58
CA GLN A 100 -6.55 20.33 6.65
C GLN A 100 -5.39 20.31 5.65
N GLY A 101 -5.61 20.78 4.41
CA GLY A 101 -4.55 20.88 3.41
C GLY A 101 -3.39 21.78 3.87
N PHE A 102 -3.69 22.96 4.41
CA PHE A 102 -2.64 23.82 4.96
C PHE A 102 -1.96 23.24 6.21
N ASP A 103 -2.71 22.57 7.08
CA ASP A 103 -2.15 21.95 8.28
C ASP A 103 -1.22 20.77 7.88
N LEU A 104 -1.51 20.06 6.78
CA LEU A 104 -0.65 19.02 6.23
C LEU A 104 0.61 19.59 5.57
N MET A 105 0.45 20.65 4.74
CA MET A 105 1.57 21.29 4.04
C MET A 105 2.55 22.04 4.95
N LEU A 106 2.07 22.59 6.08
CA LEU A 106 2.85 23.45 6.97
C LEU A 106 3.11 22.80 8.34
N GLY A 107 2.51 21.64 8.62
CA GLY A 107 2.65 20.90 9.87
C GLY A 107 3.73 19.82 9.80
N ASP A 108 3.95 19.16 10.94
CA ASP A 108 4.99 18.13 11.08
C ASP A 108 4.73 16.87 10.27
N ALA A 109 3.49 16.62 9.87
CA ALA A 109 3.13 15.45 9.06
C ALA A 109 3.88 15.38 7.73
N ARG A 110 4.21 16.53 7.11
CA ARG A 110 5.02 16.57 5.89
C ARG A 110 6.43 16.01 6.07
N ASN A 111 6.96 16.05 7.32
CA ASN A 111 8.30 15.56 7.63
C ASN A 111 8.43 14.06 7.41
N CYS A 112 7.31 13.32 7.32
CA CYS A 112 7.32 11.89 6.95
C CYS A 112 8.01 11.66 5.60
N PHE A 113 7.93 12.62 4.70
CA PHE A 113 8.45 12.53 3.34
C PHE A 113 9.89 13.04 3.22
N ASP A 114 10.43 13.68 4.26
CA ASP A 114 11.86 14.05 4.30
C ASP A 114 12.71 12.86 4.73
N LEU A 115 13.03 12.00 3.77
CA LEU A 115 13.86 10.82 3.99
C LEU A 115 15.32 11.17 4.29
N GLY A 116 15.76 12.39 3.99
CA GLY A 116 17.09 12.88 4.30
C GLY A 116 17.38 13.00 5.81
N THR A 117 16.33 13.02 6.63
CA THR A 117 16.46 13.01 8.11
C THR A 117 16.80 11.64 8.69
N GLU A 118 16.69 10.58 7.90
CA GLU A 118 17.10 9.23 8.33
C GLU A 118 18.61 9.04 8.13
N ALA A 119 19.20 8.19 8.97
CA ALA A 119 20.63 7.87 8.85
C ALA A 119 20.96 7.26 7.49
N ASP A 120 22.06 7.68 6.87
CA ASP A 120 22.50 7.16 5.57
C ASP A 120 22.66 5.63 5.57
N SER A 121 23.11 5.06 6.69
CA SER A 121 23.23 3.61 6.84
C SER A 121 21.90 2.90 6.73
N LEU A 122 20.84 3.47 7.33
CA LEU A 122 19.49 2.93 7.24
C LEU A 122 18.94 3.06 5.83
N ARG A 123 19.07 4.23 5.21
CA ARG A 123 18.65 4.45 3.82
C ARG A 123 19.32 3.46 2.85
N LYS A 124 20.62 3.22 3.04
CA LYS A 124 21.37 2.25 2.24
C LYS A 124 20.92 0.80 2.48
N ALA A 125 20.56 0.44 3.72
CA ALA A 125 20.04 -0.88 4.03
C ALA A 125 18.72 -1.17 3.28
N TYR A 126 17.82 -0.20 3.18
CA TYR A 126 16.61 -0.31 2.37
C TYR A 126 16.87 -0.39 0.85
N GLY A 127 18.06 0.02 0.41
CA GLY A 127 18.40 0.22 -1.00
C GLY A 127 18.14 1.65 -1.47
N MET A 128 19.16 2.24 -2.13
CA MET A 128 19.09 3.60 -2.70
C MET A 128 18.40 3.59 -4.07
N ASN A 129 17.23 2.96 -4.14
CA ASN A 129 16.38 2.85 -5.32
C ASN A 129 14.94 3.22 -4.96
N GLN A 130 14.10 3.38 -5.96
CA GLN A 130 12.72 3.83 -5.77
C GLN A 130 11.91 2.92 -4.83
N PHE A 131 12.05 1.60 -4.95
CA PHE A 131 11.29 0.66 -4.12
C PHE A 131 11.75 0.70 -2.66
N GLY A 132 13.05 0.59 -2.40
CA GLY A 132 13.59 0.61 -1.04
C GLY A 132 13.28 1.91 -0.30
N GLN A 133 13.44 3.07 -0.96
CA GLN A 133 13.09 4.35 -0.35
C GLN A 133 11.57 4.53 -0.19
N SER A 134 10.75 3.89 -1.03
CA SER A 134 9.29 3.83 -0.82
C SER A 134 8.93 2.99 0.41
N CYS A 135 9.61 1.88 0.65
CA CYS A 135 9.43 1.08 1.87
C CYS A 135 9.80 1.88 3.14
N LEU A 136 10.88 2.66 3.08
CA LEU A 136 11.26 3.57 4.17
C LEU A 136 10.21 4.66 4.42
N ALA A 137 9.67 5.27 3.35
CA ALA A 137 8.57 6.24 3.45
C ALA A 137 7.31 5.60 4.06
N ALA A 138 6.99 4.35 3.67
CA ALA A 138 5.86 3.60 4.23
C ALA A 138 6.02 3.38 5.74
N ARG A 139 7.22 3.00 6.22
CA ARG A 139 7.50 2.87 7.65
C ARG A 139 7.28 4.21 8.38
N ARG A 140 7.75 5.32 7.82
CA ARG A 140 7.57 6.65 8.41
C ARG A 140 6.10 7.05 8.51
N LEU A 141 5.31 6.77 7.48
CA LEU A 141 3.87 7.02 7.48
C LEU A 141 3.14 6.22 8.56
N VAL A 142 3.44 4.92 8.66
CA VAL A 142 2.88 4.07 9.72
C VAL A 142 3.28 4.56 11.11
N GLN A 143 4.52 4.98 11.30
CA GLN A 143 5.00 5.57 12.56
C GLN A 143 4.22 6.83 12.97
N GLN A 144 3.66 7.56 12.00
CA GLN A 144 2.76 8.70 12.26
C GLN A 144 1.28 8.32 12.36
N GLY A 145 0.97 7.03 12.38
CA GLY A 145 -0.38 6.53 12.59
C GLY A 145 -1.21 6.40 11.31
N VAL A 146 -0.60 6.42 10.14
CA VAL A 146 -1.30 6.09 8.88
C VAL A 146 -1.71 4.62 8.92
N LEU A 147 -3.01 4.36 8.73
CA LEU A 147 -3.59 3.03 8.92
C LEU A 147 -3.27 2.05 7.79
N ALA A 148 -3.15 2.53 6.56
CA ALA A 148 -2.83 1.68 5.43
C ALA A 148 -1.90 2.40 4.44
N VAL A 149 -0.86 1.73 4.00
CA VAL A 149 0.11 2.22 3.02
C VAL A 149 0.30 1.16 1.97
N MET A 150 0.21 1.55 0.70
CA MET A 150 0.55 0.68 -0.42
C MET A 150 1.84 1.19 -1.07
N VAL A 151 2.78 0.29 -1.26
CA VAL A 151 3.99 0.51 -2.06
C VAL A 151 3.89 -0.32 -3.32
N ARG A 152 3.92 0.34 -4.47
CA ARG A 152 3.88 -0.35 -5.76
C ARG A 152 5.30 -0.64 -6.24
N PHE A 153 5.52 -1.89 -6.59
CA PHE A 153 6.78 -2.34 -7.17
C PHE A 153 6.53 -2.94 -8.55
N ARG A 154 6.80 -2.17 -9.60
CA ARG A 154 6.54 -2.54 -10.98
C ARG A 154 7.66 -3.40 -11.58
N GLY A 155 7.38 -4.02 -12.71
CA GLY A 155 8.37 -4.74 -13.52
C GLY A 155 8.34 -6.26 -13.35
N TRP A 156 7.30 -6.79 -12.72
CA TRP A 156 7.12 -8.23 -12.51
C TRP A 156 6.44 -8.93 -13.69
N ASP A 157 5.88 -8.19 -14.65
CA ASP A 157 5.25 -8.75 -15.85
C ASP A 157 6.29 -9.18 -16.90
N THR A 158 7.01 -10.25 -16.57
CA THR A 158 8.20 -10.71 -17.27
C THR A 158 7.91 -11.73 -18.34
N HIS A 159 7.12 -11.35 -19.34
CA HIS A 159 6.85 -12.17 -20.52
C HIS A 159 8.09 -12.44 -21.39
N LYS A 160 9.17 -11.67 -21.16
CA LYS A 160 10.46 -11.80 -21.85
C LYS A 160 11.59 -11.68 -20.85
N GLU A 161 12.67 -12.42 -21.08
CA GLU A 161 13.93 -12.29 -20.34
C GLU A 161 13.72 -12.36 -18.82
N HIS A 162 12.87 -13.28 -18.37
CA HIS A 162 12.43 -13.34 -16.98
C HIS A 162 13.60 -13.36 -16.00
N PHE A 163 14.59 -14.20 -16.24
CA PHE A 163 15.68 -14.40 -15.28
C PHE A 163 16.54 -13.14 -15.11
N ALA A 164 16.98 -12.52 -16.20
CA ALA A 164 17.78 -11.29 -16.13
C ALA A 164 17.03 -10.15 -15.42
N ARG A 165 15.71 -10.06 -15.62
CA ARG A 165 14.89 -9.05 -14.93
C ARG A 165 14.69 -9.37 -13.45
N MET A 166 14.59 -10.66 -13.10
CA MET A 166 14.42 -11.07 -11.71
C MET A 166 15.69 -10.87 -10.89
N ASP A 167 16.88 -11.04 -11.46
CA ASP A 167 18.13 -10.81 -10.75
C ASP A 167 18.17 -9.39 -10.14
N GLU A 168 17.82 -8.36 -10.92
CA GLU A 168 17.74 -6.99 -10.40
C GLU A 168 16.59 -6.78 -9.41
N ARG A 169 15.39 -7.32 -9.72
CA ARG A 169 14.18 -7.07 -8.93
C ARG A 169 14.20 -7.79 -7.59
N LEU A 170 14.77 -8.98 -7.53
CA LEU A 170 14.85 -9.74 -6.29
C LEU A 170 15.79 -9.10 -5.29
N ASP A 171 16.91 -8.53 -5.75
CA ASP A 171 17.82 -7.79 -4.88
C ASP A 171 17.15 -6.54 -4.29
N GLU A 172 16.41 -5.78 -5.10
CA GLU A 172 15.65 -4.63 -4.62
C GLU A 172 14.54 -5.05 -3.63
N LEU A 173 13.82 -6.14 -3.94
CA LEU A 173 12.76 -6.68 -3.09
C LEU A 173 13.31 -7.12 -1.73
N ASP A 174 14.38 -7.91 -1.76
CA ASP A 174 15.00 -8.46 -0.55
C ASP A 174 15.47 -7.33 0.38
N ALA A 175 16.26 -6.39 -0.15
CA ALA A 175 16.74 -5.25 0.63
C ALA A 175 15.59 -4.41 1.22
N GLY A 176 14.59 -4.07 0.39
CA GLY A 176 13.47 -3.23 0.81
C GLY A 176 12.58 -3.89 1.86
N VAL A 177 12.20 -5.16 1.63
CA VAL A 177 11.27 -5.88 2.53
C VAL A 177 11.95 -6.29 3.82
N SER A 178 13.16 -6.84 3.77
CA SER A 178 13.88 -7.25 4.98
C SER A 178 14.18 -6.06 5.89
N SER A 179 14.64 -4.93 5.30
CA SER A 179 14.88 -3.71 6.06
C SER A 179 13.59 -3.14 6.66
N LEU A 180 12.48 -3.19 5.93
CA LEU A 180 11.18 -2.74 6.44
C LEU A 180 10.75 -3.53 7.67
N ILE A 181 10.83 -4.86 7.61
CA ILE A 181 10.44 -5.74 8.74
C ILE A 181 11.34 -5.49 9.94
N LEU A 182 12.66 -5.45 9.75
CA LEU A 182 13.64 -5.21 10.81
C LEU A 182 13.49 -3.81 11.44
N ASP A 183 13.23 -2.78 10.63
CA ASP A 183 13.05 -1.41 11.14
C ASP A 183 11.73 -1.27 11.91
N LEU A 184 10.63 -1.87 11.42
CA LEU A 184 9.37 -1.94 12.16
C LEU A 184 9.54 -2.67 13.50
N GLU A 185 10.28 -3.79 13.53
CA GLU A 185 10.57 -4.54 14.74
C GLU A 185 11.39 -3.69 15.72
N SER A 186 12.49 -3.08 15.25
CA SER A 186 13.37 -2.25 16.07
C SER A 186 12.66 -1.07 16.73
N LYS A 187 11.59 -0.58 16.12
CA LYS A 187 10.75 0.52 16.61
C LYS A 187 9.54 0.06 17.42
N GLY A 188 9.37 -1.26 17.63
CA GLY A 188 8.21 -1.82 18.32
C GLY A 188 6.89 -1.63 17.55
N LEU A 189 6.95 -1.41 16.23
CA LEU A 189 5.79 -1.21 15.36
C LEU A 189 5.31 -2.50 14.70
N LEU A 190 6.16 -3.52 14.59
CA LEU A 190 5.83 -4.74 13.85
C LEU A 190 4.64 -5.49 14.45
N GLU A 191 4.47 -5.48 15.77
CA GLU A 191 3.34 -6.15 16.43
C GLU A 191 1.98 -5.53 16.10
N SER A 192 1.97 -4.22 15.76
CA SER A 192 0.77 -3.47 15.37
C SER A 192 0.68 -3.17 13.87
N THR A 193 1.58 -3.72 13.06
CA THR A 193 1.63 -3.48 11.62
C THR A 193 1.65 -4.79 10.87
N ILE A 194 0.63 -5.02 10.04
CA ILE A 194 0.59 -6.14 9.11
C ILE A 194 1.34 -5.74 7.84
N VAL A 195 2.34 -6.51 7.46
CA VAL A 195 3.05 -6.37 6.18
C VAL A 195 2.60 -7.51 5.27
N VAL A 196 2.11 -7.17 4.08
CA VAL A 196 1.71 -8.13 3.05
C VAL A 196 2.49 -7.85 1.78
N VAL A 197 3.18 -8.86 1.24
CA VAL A 197 3.96 -8.76 -0.01
C VAL A 197 3.47 -9.80 -1.00
N GLY A 198 3.10 -9.36 -2.19
CA GLY A 198 2.63 -10.28 -3.22
C GLY A 198 2.13 -9.59 -4.47
N GLY A 199 1.75 -10.38 -5.45
CA GLY A 199 1.11 -9.95 -6.69
C GLY A 199 -0.28 -10.56 -6.85
N GLU A 200 -0.90 -10.32 -7.99
CA GLU A 200 -2.25 -10.80 -8.32
C GLU A 200 -2.31 -12.27 -8.67
N PHE A 201 -1.22 -12.82 -9.20
CA PHE A 201 -1.03 -14.22 -9.59
C PHE A 201 0.46 -14.56 -9.73
N GLY A 202 0.78 -15.82 -9.96
CA GLY A 202 2.13 -16.31 -10.22
C GLY A 202 2.54 -16.24 -11.69
N ARG A 203 3.68 -16.86 -11.99
CA ARG A 203 4.22 -17.01 -13.34
C ARG A 203 4.27 -18.47 -13.72
N THR A 204 4.02 -18.78 -15.01
CA THR A 204 4.00 -20.17 -15.50
C THR A 204 5.28 -20.92 -15.11
N PRO A 205 5.17 -22.15 -14.59
CA PRO A 205 6.33 -23.03 -14.41
C PRO A 205 7.07 -23.29 -15.72
N LEU A 206 6.30 -23.43 -16.81
CA LEU A 206 6.86 -23.59 -18.15
C LEU A 206 7.48 -22.27 -18.64
N ILE A 207 8.72 -22.36 -19.12
CA ILE A 207 9.52 -21.23 -19.62
C ILE A 207 9.47 -21.24 -21.15
N SER A 208 9.19 -20.10 -21.76
CA SER A 208 9.16 -19.92 -23.21
C SER A 208 10.51 -19.43 -23.72
N PHE A 209 11.32 -20.33 -24.28
CA PHE A 209 12.65 -19.98 -24.80
C PHE A 209 12.66 -19.49 -26.24
N ALA A 210 11.61 -19.80 -27.03
CA ALA A 210 11.53 -19.37 -28.41
C ALA A 210 11.43 -17.84 -28.53
N PRO A 211 12.00 -17.21 -29.58
CA PRO A 211 11.78 -15.79 -29.86
C PRO A 211 10.30 -15.49 -30.05
N PRO A 212 9.80 -14.35 -29.57
CA PRO A 212 10.53 -13.21 -28.94
C PRO A 212 10.66 -13.32 -27.42
N TRP A 213 10.31 -14.45 -26.79
CA TRP A 213 10.15 -14.60 -25.34
C TRP A 213 11.49 -14.73 -24.60
N ASN A 214 12.50 -15.42 -25.20
CA ASN A 214 13.86 -15.54 -24.69
C ASN A 214 13.95 -15.87 -23.18
N GLY A 215 13.24 -16.90 -22.76
CA GLY A 215 13.18 -17.28 -21.35
C GLY A 215 12.11 -16.52 -20.55
N GLY A 216 11.03 -16.07 -21.20
CA GLY A 216 9.88 -15.45 -20.55
C GLY A 216 8.90 -16.43 -19.91
N ARG A 217 8.07 -15.90 -19.00
CA ARG A 217 7.00 -16.64 -18.29
C ARG A 217 5.67 -15.91 -18.42
N GLY A 218 4.59 -16.65 -18.65
CA GLY A 218 3.23 -16.11 -18.69
C GLY A 218 2.58 -15.96 -17.32
N HIS A 219 1.35 -15.49 -17.30
CA HIS A 219 0.52 -15.40 -16.10
C HIS A 219 0.09 -16.82 -15.65
N TYR A 220 0.04 -17.03 -14.34
CA TYR A 220 -0.32 -18.34 -13.79
C TYR A 220 -1.09 -18.19 -12.46
N GLY A 221 -2.40 -18.36 -12.51
CA GLY A 221 -3.27 -18.21 -11.34
C GLY A 221 -3.41 -19.49 -10.50
N ALA A 222 -2.88 -20.65 -10.98
CA ALA A 222 -3.05 -21.91 -10.26
C ALA A 222 -2.15 -22.05 -9.03
N ALA A 223 -0.98 -21.39 -9.04
CA ALA A 223 -0.03 -21.40 -7.92
C ALA A 223 0.74 -20.09 -7.84
N PHE A 224 0.72 -19.45 -6.67
CA PHE A 224 1.51 -18.28 -6.35
C PHE A 224 1.63 -18.12 -4.83
N SER A 225 2.49 -17.23 -4.37
CA SER A 225 2.82 -17.09 -2.95
C SER A 225 2.71 -15.66 -2.48
N TYR A 226 2.41 -15.50 -1.19
CA TYR A 226 2.48 -14.24 -0.46
C TYR A 226 3.45 -14.34 0.70
N ILE A 227 4.06 -13.21 1.08
CA ILE A 227 4.76 -13.06 2.35
C ILE A 227 3.86 -12.23 3.26
N VAL A 228 3.69 -12.67 4.51
CA VAL A 228 2.99 -11.93 5.55
C VAL A 228 3.87 -11.82 6.79
N ALA A 229 3.86 -10.66 7.43
CA ALA A 229 4.63 -10.45 8.66
C ALA A 229 3.92 -9.47 9.60
N GLY A 230 4.22 -9.58 10.88
CA GLY A 230 3.70 -8.65 11.91
C GLY A 230 2.20 -8.75 12.16
N GLY A 231 1.66 -7.79 12.89
CA GLY A 231 0.22 -7.58 13.11
C GLY A 231 -0.57 -8.79 13.60
N GLY A 232 0.05 -9.70 14.37
CA GLY A 232 -0.59 -10.94 14.84
C GLY A 232 -0.29 -12.18 13.98
N PHE A 233 0.43 -12.09 12.88
CA PHE A 233 0.96 -13.27 12.19
C PHE A 233 2.20 -13.82 12.91
N LYS A 234 2.32 -15.16 12.95
CA LYS A 234 3.49 -15.89 13.45
C LYS A 234 4.54 -15.95 12.35
N GLY A 235 5.77 -15.50 12.65
CA GLY A 235 6.90 -15.61 11.74
C GLY A 235 7.49 -17.02 11.67
N GLY A 236 8.31 -17.27 10.64
CA GLY A 236 9.03 -18.53 10.45
C GLY A 236 8.18 -19.72 10.02
N CYS A 237 6.95 -19.49 9.57
CA CYS A 237 6.02 -20.52 9.12
C CYS A 237 5.83 -20.48 7.60
N VAL A 238 5.60 -21.63 7.02
CA VAL A 238 5.17 -21.79 5.62
C VAL A 238 3.83 -22.52 5.63
N VAL A 239 2.86 -22.01 4.89
CA VAL A 239 1.52 -22.62 4.75
C VAL A 239 1.27 -22.93 3.28
N GLY A 240 0.91 -24.17 3.02
CA GLY A 240 0.70 -24.70 1.68
C GLY A 240 2.00 -25.18 1.00
N ALA A 241 1.80 -26.06 0.03
CA ALA A 241 2.89 -26.56 -0.81
C ALA A 241 2.38 -26.82 -2.24
N THR A 242 3.30 -26.70 -3.20
CA THR A 242 3.06 -27.09 -4.58
C THR A 242 3.63 -28.47 -4.87
N ASP A 243 3.20 -29.06 -5.97
CA ASP A 243 3.90 -30.21 -6.56
C ASP A 243 5.34 -29.87 -6.94
N ALA A 244 6.13 -30.87 -7.28
CA ALA A 244 7.56 -30.73 -7.60
C ALA A 244 7.85 -29.83 -8.82
N ARG A 245 6.83 -29.55 -9.64
CA ARG A 245 6.95 -28.68 -10.83
C ARG A 245 6.43 -27.27 -10.58
N GLY A 246 5.81 -27.00 -9.42
CA GLY A 246 5.14 -25.72 -9.14
C GLY A 246 3.89 -25.48 -9.97
N GLU A 247 3.28 -26.55 -10.50
CA GLU A 247 2.11 -26.47 -11.39
C GLU A 247 0.81 -26.41 -10.59
N ASN A 248 0.72 -27.14 -9.47
CA ASN A 248 -0.50 -27.23 -8.68
C ASN A 248 -0.21 -27.07 -7.20
N VAL A 249 -1.09 -26.42 -6.48
CA VAL A 249 -1.09 -26.45 -5.02
C VAL A 249 -1.68 -27.77 -4.57
N ILE A 250 -0.89 -28.58 -3.87
CA ILE A 250 -1.26 -29.93 -3.44
C ILE A 250 -1.51 -30.03 -1.93
N GLU A 251 -1.10 -29.03 -1.15
CA GLU A 251 -1.24 -29.00 0.29
C GLU A 251 -1.75 -27.63 0.72
N ARG A 252 -2.76 -27.59 1.60
CA ARG A 252 -3.35 -26.38 2.20
C ARG A 252 -3.46 -25.22 1.20
N LYS A 253 -4.22 -25.42 0.13
CA LYS A 253 -4.48 -24.37 -0.86
C LYS A 253 -5.13 -23.16 -0.19
N ILE A 254 -4.57 -21.96 -0.43
CA ILE A 254 -5.04 -20.69 0.08
C ILE A 254 -5.63 -19.89 -1.07
N TYR A 255 -6.85 -19.41 -0.90
CA TYR A 255 -7.49 -18.51 -1.83
C TYR A 255 -7.29 -17.04 -1.38
N PRO A 256 -7.38 -16.07 -2.28
CA PRO A 256 -7.32 -14.65 -1.89
C PRO A 256 -8.29 -14.29 -0.76
N ALA A 257 -9.50 -14.87 -0.77
CA ALA A 257 -10.48 -14.67 0.29
C ALA A 257 -9.97 -15.13 1.67
N ASP A 258 -9.24 -16.24 1.75
CA ASP A 258 -8.68 -16.77 3.00
C ASP A 258 -7.63 -15.81 3.58
N LEU A 259 -6.74 -15.29 2.72
CA LEU A 259 -5.72 -14.32 3.11
C LEU A 259 -6.36 -13.02 3.61
N TRP A 260 -7.29 -12.46 2.83
CA TRP A 260 -7.91 -11.18 3.21
C TRP A 260 -8.85 -11.30 4.40
N ALA A 261 -9.55 -12.44 4.56
CA ALA A 261 -10.31 -12.72 5.78
C ALA A 261 -9.40 -12.72 7.02
N SER A 262 -8.22 -13.33 6.90
CA SER A 262 -7.24 -13.36 7.99
C SER A 262 -6.71 -11.96 8.32
N VAL A 263 -6.36 -11.18 7.31
CA VAL A 263 -5.91 -9.78 7.47
C VAL A 263 -7.00 -8.94 8.12
N TYR A 264 -8.24 -9.00 7.62
CA TYR A 264 -9.36 -8.23 8.18
C TYR A 264 -9.64 -8.61 9.64
N SER A 265 -9.66 -9.92 9.92
CA SER A 265 -9.86 -10.40 11.30
C SER A 265 -8.78 -9.86 12.25
N LEU A 266 -7.50 -9.89 11.85
CA LEU A 266 -6.41 -9.32 12.64
C LEU A 266 -6.52 -7.79 12.79
N MET A 267 -7.09 -7.10 11.81
CA MET A 267 -7.39 -5.66 11.90
C MET A 267 -8.64 -5.35 12.75
N GLY A 268 -9.35 -6.35 13.23
CA GLY A 268 -10.60 -6.20 14.00
C GLY A 268 -11.82 -5.91 13.13
N ILE A 269 -11.74 -6.18 11.84
CA ILE A 269 -12.84 -6.07 10.87
C ILE A 269 -13.47 -7.45 10.72
N ASP A 270 -14.81 -7.55 10.86
CA ASP A 270 -15.51 -8.79 10.59
C ASP A 270 -15.46 -9.13 9.09
N PRO A 271 -14.75 -10.18 8.65
CA PRO A 271 -14.66 -10.53 7.25
C PRO A 271 -16.00 -10.99 6.64
N HIS A 272 -16.97 -11.37 7.48
CA HIS A 272 -18.32 -11.76 7.06
C HIS A 272 -19.32 -10.59 7.11
N GLY A 273 -18.87 -9.40 7.49
CA GLY A 273 -19.67 -8.19 7.53
C GLY A 273 -20.07 -7.70 6.14
N THR A 274 -20.93 -6.70 6.12
CA THR A 274 -21.42 -6.04 4.90
C THR A 274 -21.10 -4.55 4.92
N VAL A 275 -21.07 -3.94 3.74
CA VAL A 275 -21.05 -2.50 3.56
C VAL A 275 -22.21 -2.06 2.68
N GLU A 276 -22.75 -0.87 2.95
CA GLU A 276 -23.85 -0.34 2.18
C GLU A 276 -23.37 0.19 0.82
N HIS A 277 -23.92 -0.36 -0.25
CA HIS A 277 -23.69 0.11 -1.62
C HIS A 277 -24.91 0.92 -2.07
N PRO A 278 -24.77 2.15 -2.64
CA PRO A 278 -25.87 3.07 -2.91
C PRO A 278 -26.92 2.54 -3.91
N VAL A 279 -26.60 1.51 -4.68
CA VAL A 279 -27.52 0.92 -5.68
C VAL A 279 -27.88 -0.53 -5.34
N LEU A 280 -26.93 -1.31 -4.80
CA LEU A 280 -27.10 -2.75 -4.58
C LEU A 280 -27.55 -3.10 -3.16
N GLY A 281 -27.66 -2.12 -2.26
CA GLY A 281 -27.92 -2.36 -0.84
C GLY A 281 -26.68 -2.93 -0.13
N GLU A 282 -26.89 -3.78 0.86
CA GLU A 282 -25.77 -4.41 1.57
C GLU A 282 -25.00 -5.39 0.68
N ILE A 283 -23.69 -5.18 0.56
CA ILE A 283 -22.78 -6.08 -0.14
C ILE A 283 -21.72 -6.62 0.84
N PRO A 284 -21.25 -7.86 0.67
CA PRO A 284 -20.25 -8.42 1.56
C PRO A 284 -18.91 -7.67 1.46
N ILE A 285 -18.20 -7.53 2.59
CA ILE A 285 -16.85 -6.93 2.64
C ILE A 285 -15.87 -7.74 1.81
N LEU A 286 -15.94 -9.07 1.90
CA LEU A 286 -15.21 -9.98 1.03
C LEU A 286 -16.15 -10.49 -0.06
N PRO A 287 -16.03 -9.97 -1.27
CA PRO A 287 -16.86 -10.47 -2.36
C PRO A 287 -16.52 -11.92 -2.67
N SER A 288 -17.57 -12.73 -2.84
CA SER A 288 -17.42 -14.08 -3.40
C SER A 288 -17.15 -13.96 -4.90
N TYR A 289 -15.88 -14.03 -5.29
CA TYR A 289 -15.52 -14.01 -6.71
C TYR A 289 -15.74 -15.39 -7.35
N GLY A 290 -16.65 -15.41 -8.32
CA GLY A 290 -16.65 -16.11 -9.63
C GLY A 290 -16.54 -17.55 -9.59
N VAL A 291 -16.32 -18.45 -8.90
CA VAL A 291 -16.57 -19.88 -8.80
C VAL A 291 -16.94 -20.20 -7.37
N GLU A 292 -18.23 -20.12 -7.11
CA GLU A 292 -18.90 -20.51 -5.86
C GLU A 292 -17.96 -20.57 -4.64
N GLY A 293 -17.71 -19.40 -4.01
CA GLY A 293 -17.18 -19.33 -2.65
C GLY A 293 -15.97 -20.21 -2.33
N GLN A 294 -14.96 -20.29 -3.19
CA GLN A 294 -13.76 -21.08 -2.88
C GLN A 294 -12.99 -20.44 -1.74
N SER A 295 -13.10 -21.04 -0.58
CA SER A 295 -12.36 -20.72 0.63
C SER A 295 -12.03 -22.01 1.36
N ASN A 296 -10.82 -22.11 1.89
CA ASN A 296 -10.42 -23.17 2.80
C ASN A 296 -10.29 -22.64 4.25
N GLY A 297 -10.83 -21.45 4.49
CA GLY A 297 -10.83 -20.78 5.79
C GLY A 297 -9.59 -19.96 6.05
N MET A 298 -9.70 -19.06 7.03
CA MET A 298 -8.62 -18.18 7.46
C MET A 298 -7.34 -18.94 7.84
N LEU A 299 -6.22 -18.26 7.82
CA LEU A 299 -4.87 -18.78 8.11
C LEU A 299 -4.65 -18.91 9.63
N THR A 300 -5.58 -19.56 10.34
CA THR A 300 -5.55 -19.66 11.81
C THR A 300 -4.28 -20.36 12.33
N GLU A 301 -3.66 -21.22 11.54
CA GLU A 301 -2.41 -21.90 11.84
C GLU A 301 -1.22 -20.96 12.05
N ILE A 302 -1.25 -19.77 11.43
CA ILE A 302 -0.22 -18.72 11.57
C ILE A 302 -0.74 -17.43 12.21
N MET A 303 -1.95 -17.40 12.72
CA MET A 303 -2.46 -16.28 13.54
C MET A 303 -2.14 -16.52 15.02
N LYS A 304 -1.87 -15.39 15.75
CA LYS A 304 -1.61 -15.41 17.22
C LYS A 304 -2.90 -15.27 18.02
#